data_8e2504fe4b3c996ad9c7aa0f53fba936
#
_entry.id   8e2504fe4b3c996ad9c7aa0f53fba936
#
_cell.length_a   1.000
_cell.length_b   1.000
_cell.length_c   1.000
_cell.angle_alpha   90.00
_cell.angle_beta   90.00
_cell.angle_gamma   90.00
#
_symmetry.space_group_name_H-M   'P 1'
#
loop_
_entity.id
_entity.type
_entity.pdbx_description
1 polymer ?
#
loop_
_entity_poly.entity_id
_entity_poly.type
_entity_poly.pdbx_seq_one_letter_code
_entity_poly.pdbx_strand_id
1 'polypeptide(L)'
;MYKRQVDMIVASPNFVATTGVKEADLFSIPFLYTGLDHWTAVVDGEVGQTITDKINAGGVLHNLGYWSCGTREYFGVKPVNTVEDFKNVKIRVQDSDVVRSVWSALGANPTTLAYNELYSGLQNHVIDAAENDLGNILLQKFYEAGPYVSLTDHDIATRMFLIGANKYNSLTDEQKQWLDEAAEYACKEQRAFDKDLNDKALETIKENGGIVNEVDKDSLIAACADAKNAAAEKIGVTDLYNKVNEAAK
;
A
#
# COMPACT_ATOMS: atom_id res chain seq x y z
N MET A 1 -18.30 19.46 -12.37
CA MET A 1 -19.27 19.49 -11.25
C MET A 1 -19.28 18.10 -10.64
N TYR A 2 -18.43 17.86 -9.60
CA TYR A 2 -18.42 16.58 -8.91
C TYR A 2 -19.72 16.46 -8.11
N LYS A 3 -20.58 15.55 -8.53
CA LYS A 3 -21.74 15.15 -7.73
C LYS A 3 -21.17 14.43 -6.51
N ARG A 4 -21.36 14.98 -5.31
CA ARG A 4 -21.06 14.32 -4.04
C ARG A 4 -21.92 13.06 -3.93
N GLN A 5 -21.39 11.92 -4.38
CA GLN A 5 -22.10 10.63 -4.41
C GLN A 5 -21.75 9.75 -3.22
N VAL A 6 -20.64 10.05 -2.53
CA VAL A 6 -20.10 9.30 -1.39
C VAL A 6 -19.61 10.28 -0.33
N ASP A 7 -19.90 10.00 0.93
CA ASP A 7 -19.41 10.78 2.07
C ASP A 7 -18.15 10.17 2.66
N MET A 8 -17.99 8.84 2.59
CA MET A 8 -16.87 8.09 3.17
C MET A 8 -16.23 7.20 2.12
N ILE A 9 -14.91 7.04 2.20
CA ILE A 9 -14.12 6.18 1.31
C ILE A 9 -12.99 5.48 2.09
N VAL A 10 -12.52 4.38 1.54
CA VAL A 10 -11.22 3.79 1.88
C VAL A 10 -10.30 4.02 0.68
N ALA A 11 -9.16 4.66 0.91
CA ALA A 11 -8.26 5.05 -0.17
C ALA A 11 -6.79 4.78 0.19
N SER A 12 -5.96 4.67 -0.85
CA SER A 12 -4.50 4.54 -0.70
C SER A 12 -3.85 5.88 -0.34
N PRO A 13 -2.66 5.87 0.28
CA PRO A 13 -1.93 7.07 0.64
C PRO A 13 -1.64 8.00 -0.55
N ASN A 14 -1.27 7.44 -1.70
CA ASN A 14 -1.02 8.22 -2.92
C ASN A 14 -2.28 8.97 -3.42
N PHE A 15 -3.49 8.41 -3.24
CA PHE A 15 -4.72 9.15 -3.52
C PHE A 15 -4.86 10.36 -2.59
N VAL A 16 -4.60 10.18 -1.29
CA VAL A 16 -4.65 11.29 -0.32
C VAL A 16 -3.63 12.37 -0.67
N ALA A 17 -2.42 11.99 -1.11
CA ALA A 17 -1.40 12.93 -1.57
C ALA A 17 -1.89 13.83 -2.71
N THR A 18 -2.77 13.34 -3.60
CA THR A 18 -3.36 14.17 -4.67
C THR A 18 -4.30 15.27 -4.16
N THR A 19 -4.76 15.17 -2.92
CA THR A 19 -5.60 16.21 -2.29
C THR A 19 -4.80 17.36 -1.69
N GLY A 20 -3.47 17.33 -1.80
CA GLY A 20 -2.55 18.36 -1.34
C GLY A 20 -1.71 17.96 -0.12
N VAL A 21 -1.96 16.83 0.49
CA VAL A 21 -1.20 16.31 1.65
C VAL A 21 -0.16 15.29 1.15
N LYS A 22 0.92 15.79 0.55
CA LYS A 22 1.98 14.96 -0.06
C LYS A 22 2.63 13.99 0.94
N GLU A 23 2.68 14.37 2.19
CA GLU A 23 3.27 13.59 3.27
C GLU A 23 2.57 12.23 3.47
N ALA A 24 1.31 12.11 3.07
CA ALA A 24 0.60 10.85 3.11
C ALA A 24 1.28 9.75 2.27
N ASP A 25 1.98 10.13 1.19
CA ASP A 25 2.69 9.19 0.32
C ASP A 25 3.93 8.55 0.98
N LEU A 26 4.31 8.98 2.20
CA LEU A 26 5.27 8.28 3.06
C LEU A 26 4.91 6.80 3.18
N PHE A 27 3.64 6.50 3.44
CA PHE A 27 3.14 5.13 3.62
C PHE A 27 3.06 4.31 2.31
N SER A 28 3.47 4.89 1.18
CA SER A 28 3.60 4.18 -0.10
C SER A 28 5.05 3.81 -0.43
N ILE A 29 6.03 4.17 0.42
CA ILE A 29 7.45 3.84 0.18
C ILE A 29 7.63 2.32 0.33
N PRO A 30 7.99 1.57 -0.73
CA PRO A 30 8.27 0.16 -0.61
C PRO A 30 9.42 -0.14 0.38
N PHE A 31 9.34 -1.28 1.07
CA PHE A 31 10.27 -1.68 2.12
C PHE A 31 10.39 -0.67 3.29
N LEU A 32 9.28 0.03 3.56
CA LEU A 32 9.21 0.96 4.70
C LEU A 32 9.10 0.21 6.02
N TYR A 33 8.39 -0.90 6.05
CA TYR A 33 8.06 -1.66 7.25
C TYR A 33 8.81 -2.99 7.29
N THR A 34 9.16 -3.42 8.50
CA THR A 34 9.79 -4.73 8.76
C THR A 34 8.77 -5.83 9.07
N GLY A 35 7.49 -5.49 9.16
CA GLY A 35 6.40 -6.42 9.44
C GLY A 35 5.16 -5.70 9.99
N LEU A 36 4.09 -6.45 10.22
CA LEU A 36 2.78 -5.91 10.62
C LEU A 36 2.82 -5.21 11.99
N ASP A 37 3.61 -5.72 12.93
CA ASP A 37 3.76 -5.10 14.25
C ASP A 37 4.43 -3.72 14.13
N HIS A 38 5.49 -3.62 13.30
CA HIS A 38 6.14 -2.34 13.01
C HIS A 38 5.16 -1.37 12.32
N TRP A 39 4.44 -1.83 11.29
CA TRP A 39 3.42 -1.03 10.63
C TRP A 39 2.38 -0.51 11.63
N THR A 40 1.87 -1.37 12.52
CA THR A 40 0.90 -1.02 13.56
C THR A 40 1.46 0.06 14.48
N ALA A 41 2.70 -0.12 14.97
CA ALA A 41 3.35 0.86 15.82
C ALA A 41 3.52 2.22 15.15
N VAL A 42 3.78 2.25 13.84
CA VAL A 42 3.92 3.47 13.06
C VAL A 42 2.59 4.17 12.84
N VAL A 43 1.57 3.46 12.36
CA VAL A 43 0.29 4.10 11.99
C VAL A 43 -0.56 4.48 13.20
N ASP A 44 -0.45 3.75 14.31
CA ASP A 44 -1.13 4.05 15.57
C ASP A 44 -0.27 4.96 16.50
N GLY A 45 0.99 5.22 16.13
CA GLY A 45 1.93 6.06 16.85
C GLY A 45 2.00 7.51 16.35
N GLU A 46 3.08 8.19 16.76
CA GLU A 46 3.32 9.61 16.46
C GLU A 46 3.32 9.91 14.95
N VAL A 47 3.87 9.01 14.12
CA VAL A 47 3.95 9.23 12.67
C VAL A 47 2.55 9.22 12.07
N GLY A 48 1.74 8.20 12.39
CA GLY A 48 0.36 8.10 11.91
C GLY A 48 -0.49 9.28 12.37
N GLN A 49 -0.35 9.71 13.65
CA GLN A 49 -1.04 10.88 14.16
C GLN A 49 -0.63 12.15 13.42
N THR A 50 0.66 12.34 13.16
CA THR A 50 1.15 13.53 12.42
C THR A 50 0.56 13.60 11.02
N ILE A 51 0.48 12.47 10.30
CA ILE A 51 -0.14 12.40 8.97
C ILE A 51 -1.64 12.67 9.07
N THR A 52 -2.32 12.09 10.07
CA THR A 52 -3.75 12.34 10.33
C THR A 52 -4.02 13.82 10.55
N ASP A 53 -3.23 14.49 11.38
CA ASP A 53 -3.37 15.92 11.66
C ASP A 53 -3.21 16.76 10.38
N LYS A 54 -2.24 16.42 9.52
CA LYS A 54 -2.05 17.09 8.24
C LYS A 54 -3.23 16.90 7.29
N ILE A 55 -3.80 15.69 7.21
CA ILE A 55 -4.98 15.40 6.40
C ILE A 55 -6.16 16.24 6.90
N ASN A 56 -6.40 16.25 8.21
CA ASN A 56 -7.51 16.97 8.82
C ASN A 56 -7.36 18.49 8.64
N ALA A 57 -6.14 19.01 8.78
CA ALA A 57 -5.82 20.42 8.55
C ALA A 57 -5.96 20.83 7.07
N GLY A 58 -5.80 19.89 6.12
CA GLY A 58 -5.96 20.13 4.68
C GLY A 58 -7.37 20.51 4.23
N GLY A 59 -8.37 20.25 5.06
CA GLY A 59 -9.75 20.72 4.86
C GLY A 59 -10.54 20.04 3.73
N VAL A 60 -9.98 19.04 3.06
CA VAL A 60 -10.64 18.25 2.00
C VAL A 60 -11.21 16.96 2.56
N LEU A 61 -10.39 16.25 3.31
CA LEU A 61 -10.70 14.96 3.94
C LEU A 61 -10.48 15.05 5.45
N HIS A 62 -11.10 14.13 6.19
CA HIS A 62 -10.85 13.87 7.59
C HIS A 62 -10.52 12.38 7.72
N ASN A 63 -9.39 12.05 8.35
CA ASN A 63 -8.95 10.67 8.54
C ASN A 63 -9.58 10.10 9.80
N LEU A 64 -10.26 8.98 9.65
CA LEU A 64 -10.91 8.23 10.73
C LEU A 64 -10.05 7.08 11.25
N GLY A 65 -8.95 6.74 10.53
CA GLY A 65 -8.04 5.68 10.94
C GLY A 65 -7.36 4.99 9.76
N TYR A 66 -6.59 3.96 10.08
CA TYR A 66 -5.77 3.22 9.13
C TYR A 66 -6.21 1.76 9.06
N TRP A 67 -6.38 1.26 7.85
CA TRP A 67 -6.64 -0.13 7.52
C TRP A 67 -5.38 -0.77 6.95
N SER A 68 -5.20 -2.06 7.20
CA SER A 68 -4.23 -2.90 6.51
C SER A 68 -4.94 -3.68 5.41
N CYS A 69 -4.25 -3.94 4.29
CA CYS A 69 -4.68 -4.96 3.32
C CYS A 69 -3.61 -6.06 3.18
N GLY A 70 -2.82 -6.27 4.23
CA GLY A 70 -1.79 -7.30 4.28
C GLY A 70 -0.51 -6.92 3.55
N THR A 71 0.39 -7.89 3.51
CA THR A 71 1.69 -7.76 2.86
C THR A 71 1.53 -7.85 1.35
N ARG A 72 2.22 -6.97 0.64
CA ARG A 72 2.21 -6.92 -0.83
C ARG A 72 3.35 -7.73 -1.39
N GLU A 73 2.99 -8.53 -2.41
CA GLU A 73 3.89 -9.44 -3.10
C GLU A 73 3.94 -9.11 -4.59
N TYR A 74 5.06 -9.44 -5.19
CA TYR A 74 5.18 -9.48 -6.65
C TYR A 74 4.38 -10.65 -7.21
N PHE A 75 3.68 -10.44 -8.33
CA PHE A 75 3.13 -11.52 -9.14
C PHE A 75 3.28 -11.22 -10.63
N GLY A 76 3.50 -12.26 -11.44
CA GLY A 76 3.78 -12.03 -12.85
C GLY A 76 3.96 -13.29 -13.67
N VAL A 77 4.37 -13.09 -14.95
CA VAL A 77 4.58 -14.18 -15.92
C VAL A 77 5.93 -14.91 -15.73
N LYS A 78 6.78 -14.40 -14.85
CA LYS A 78 8.07 -14.98 -14.47
C LYS A 78 8.31 -14.80 -12.97
N PRO A 79 9.00 -15.74 -12.31
CA PRO A 79 9.42 -15.55 -10.94
C PRO A 79 10.56 -14.51 -10.85
N VAL A 80 10.67 -13.89 -9.68
CA VAL A 80 11.85 -13.14 -9.28
C VAL A 80 12.42 -13.74 -8.00
N ASN A 81 13.72 -13.88 -7.89
CA ASN A 81 14.42 -14.45 -6.73
C ASN A 81 15.46 -13.46 -6.17
N THR A 82 16.05 -12.67 -7.05
CA THR A 82 17.12 -11.70 -6.75
C THR A 82 16.86 -10.36 -7.44
N VAL A 83 17.66 -9.33 -7.14
CA VAL A 83 17.57 -8.01 -7.78
C VAL A 83 17.73 -8.10 -9.30
N GLU A 84 18.59 -8.99 -9.79
CA GLU A 84 18.88 -9.14 -11.21
C GLU A 84 17.66 -9.57 -12.02
N ASP A 85 16.75 -10.32 -11.40
CA ASP A 85 15.54 -10.82 -12.07
C ASP A 85 14.54 -9.70 -12.39
N PHE A 86 14.63 -8.55 -11.72
CA PHE A 86 13.77 -7.40 -12.00
C PHE A 86 14.19 -6.63 -13.26
N LYS A 87 15.40 -6.87 -13.77
CA LYS A 87 15.92 -6.11 -14.91
C LYS A 87 15.00 -6.19 -16.12
N ASN A 88 14.54 -5.02 -16.55
CA ASN A 88 13.63 -4.82 -17.69
C ASN A 88 12.22 -5.43 -17.51
N VAL A 89 11.83 -5.88 -16.33
CA VAL A 89 10.45 -6.33 -16.06
C VAL A 89 9.51 -5.13 -16.18
N LYS A 90 8.52 -5.22 -17.04
CA LYS A 90 7.45 -4.23 -17.15
C LYS A 90 6.46 -4.48 -16.02
N ILE A 91 6.69 -3.83 -14.90
CA ILE A 91 5.81 -3.99 -13.73
C ILE A 91 4.79 -2.86 -13.66
N ARG A 92 3.52 -3.24 -13.49
CA ARG A 92 2.49 -2.25 -13.16
C ARG A 92 2.57 -1.91 -11.68
N VAL A 93 2.59 -0.63 -11.38
CA VAL A 93 2.55 -0.08 -10.02
C VAL A 93 1.41 0.92 -9.87
N GLN A 94 1.11 1.29 -8.64
CA GLN A 94 0.19 2.38 -8.33
C GLN A 94 0.75 3.71 -8.88
N ASP A 95 -0.14 4.69 -9.14
CA ASP A 95 0.27 6.01 -9.64
C ASP A 95 0.89 6.85 -8.50
N SER A 96 2.13 6.52 -8.16
CA SER A 96 2.97 7.21 -7.19
C SER A 96 4.40 7.30 -7.73
N ASP A 97 4.95 8.52 -7.72
CA ASP A 97 6.36 8.75 -8.09
C ASP A 97 7.32 8.04 -7.13
N VAL A 98 6.93 7.95 -5.86
CA VAL A 98 7.68 7.26 -4.81
C VAL A 98 7.80 5.78 -5.16
N VAL A 99 6.67 5.12 -5.42
CA VAL A 99 6.64 3.70 -5.79
C VAL A 99 7.44 3.47 -7.07
N ARG A 100 7.21 4.28 -8.12
CA ARG A 100 7.96 4.17 -9.38
C ARG A 100 9.47 4.27 -9.18
N SER A 101 9.94 5.20 -8.35
CA SER A 101 11.38 5.39 -8.13
C SER A 101 12.05 4.18 -7.49
N VAL A 102 11.39 3.54 -6.53
CA VAL A 102 11.92 2.36 -5.84
C VAL A 102 11.95 1.14 -6.77
N TRP A 103 10.87 0.87 -7.52
CA TRP A 103 10.89 -0.22 -8.50
C TRP A 103 11.91 -0.01 -9.62
N SER A 104 12.13 1.25 -10.04
CA SER A 104 13.21 1.57 -10.99
C SER A 104 14.60 1.30 -10.44
N ALA A 105 14.82 1.50 -9.14
CA ALA A 105 16.10 1.19 -8.49
C ALA A 105 16.40 -0.31 -8.48
N LEU A 106 15.37 -1.17 -8.48
CA LEU A 106 15.52 -2.62 -8.68
C LEU A 106 15.83 -3.00 -10.16
N GLY A 107 15.81 -2.04 -11.08
CA GLY A 107 16.03 -2.30 -12.50
C GLY A 107 14.77 -2.62 -13.31
N ALA A 108 13.60 -2.59 -12.68
CA ALA A 108 12.32 -2.77 -13.34
C ALA A 108 11.93 -1.54 -14.19
N ASN A 109 10.98 -1.73 -15.08
CA ASN A 109 10.34 -0.69 -15.87
C ASN A 109 8.90 -0.46 -15.34
N PRO A 110 8.71 0.35 -14.30
CA PRO A 110 7.39 0.58 -13.73
C PRO A 110 6.51 1.40 -14.67
N THR A 111 5.26 0.97 -14.81
CA THR A 111 4.23 1.66 -15.59
C THR A 111 2.94 1.74 -14.80
N THR A 112 2.06 2.68 -15.14
CA THR A 112 0.74 2.79 -14.54
C THR A 112 -0.32 2.20 -15.47
N LEU A 113 -1.25 1.48 -14.87
CA LEU A 113 -2.41 0.91 -15.55
C LEU A 113 -3.58 0.91 -14.56
N ALA A 114 -4.80 1.10 -15.02
CA ALA A 114 -5.96 1.07 -14.15
C ALA A 114 -6.11 -0.32 -13.49
N TYR A 115 -6.56 -0.35 -12.23
CA TYR A 115 -6.65 -1.59 -11.45
C TYR A 115 -7.50 -2.67 -12.12
N ASN A 116 -8.62 -2.28 -12.72
CA ASN A 116 -9.52 -3.19 -13.45
C ASN A 116 -8.95 -3.73 -14.78
N GLU A 117 -7.82 -3.19 -15.23
CA GLU A 117 -7.12 -3.62 -16.46
C GLU A 117 -5.95 -4.57 -16.16
N LEU A 118 -5.62 -4.81 -14.87
CA LEU A 118 -4.46 -5.62 -14.47
C LEU A 118 -4.52 -7.04 -15.04
N TYR A 119 -5.64 -7.73 -14.86
CA TYR A 119 -5.80 -9.10 -15.33
C TYR A 119 -5.59 -9.20 -16.85
N SER A 120 -6.28 -8.36 -17.60
CA SER A 120 -6.12 -8.32 -19.06
C SER A 120 -4.75 -7.84 -19.52
N GLY A 121 -4.14 -6.92 -18.77
CA GLY A 121 -2.78 -6.44 -19.02
C GLY A 121 -1.72 -7.53 -18.92
N LEU A 122 -1.82 -8.40 -17.91
CA LEU A 122 -0.97 -9.59 -17.77
C LEU A 122 -1.27 -10.63 -18.85
N GLN A 123 -2.55 -10.96 -19.05
CA GLN A 123 -2.98 -11.97 -20.03
C GLN A 123 -2.55 -11.62 -21.46
N ASN A 124 -2.58 -10.34 -21.82
CA ASN A 124 -2.19 -9.86 -23.16
C ASN A 124 -0.73 -9.39 -23.22
N HIS A 125 0.09 -9.63 -22.20
CA HIS A 125 1.51 -9.25 -22.13
C HIS A 125 1.78 -7.74 -22.34
N VAL A 126 0.82 -6.88 -21.99
CA VAL A 126 1.02 -5.42 -21.94
C VAL A 126 1.97 -5.08 -20.78
N ILE A 127 1.85 -5.81 -19.69
CA ILE A 127 2.74 -5.83 -18.53
C ILE A 127 3.23 -7.26 -18.27
N ASP A 128 4.43 -7.39 -17.68
CA ASP A 128 5.01 -8.68 -17.30
C ASP A 128 4.62 -9.07 -15.87
N ALA A 129 4.39 -8.06 -15.02
CA ALA A 129 4.14 -8.23 -13.60
C ALA A 129 3.29 -7.10 -13.02
N ALA A 130 2.80 -7.34 -11.82
CA ALA A 130 2.22 -6.34 -10.93
C ALA A 130 2.53 -6.73 -9.48
N GLU A 131 2.07 -5.94 -8.53
CA GLU A 131 2.24 -6.17 -7.12
C GLU A 131 0.93 -5.91 -6.37
N ASN A 132 0.60 -6.74 -5.39
CA ASN A 132 -0.55 -6.56 -4.52
C ASN A 132 -0.46 -7.48 -3.30
N ASP A 133 -1.36 -7.27 -2.33
CA ASP A 133 -1.53 -8.19 -1.22
C ASP A 133 -2.13 -9.54 -1.68
N LEU A 134 -1.83 -10.60 -0.92
CA LEU A 134 -2.23 -11.96 -1.25
C LEU A 134 -3.75 -12.12 -1.32
N GLY A 135 -4.50 -11.41 -0.49
CA GLY A 135 -5.96 -11.43 -0.50
C GLY A 135 -6.52 -10.94 -1.83
N ASN A 136 -5.99 -9.81 -2.35
CA ASN A 136 -6.40 -9.30 -3.65
C ASN A 136 -5.90 -10.17 -4.81
N ILE A 137 -4.68 -10.73 -4.74
CA ILE A 137 -4.17 -11.66 -5.76
C ILE A 137 -5.13 -12.86 -5.88
N LEU A 138 -5.61 -13.39 -4.75
CA LEU A 138 -6.57 -14.48 -4.72
C LEU A 138 -7.95 -14.07 -5.24
N LEU A 139 -8.55 -13.02 -4.66
CA LEU A 139 -9.93 -12.60 -4.96
C LEU A 139 -10.11 -12.16 -6.41
N GLN A 140 -9.11 -11.50 -7.00
CA GLN A 140 -9.13 -11.07 -8.39
C GLN A 140 -8.58 -12.12 -9.35
N LYS A 141 -8.15 -13.27 -8.83
CA LYS A 141 -7.57 -14.37 -9.61
C LYS A 141 -6.37 -13.97 -10.46
N PHE A 142 -5.60 -13.00 -10.00
CA PHE A 142 -4.44 -12.52 -10.76
C PHE A 142 -3.41 -13.61 -11.02
N TYR A 143 -3.33 -14.61 -10.13
CA TYR A 143 -2.47 -15.79 -10.31
C TYR A 143 -2.82 -16.62 -11.55
N GLU A 144 -4.02 -16.50 -12.13
CA GLU A 144 -4.35 -17.18 -13.39
C GLU A 144 -3.66 -16.54 -14.59
N ALA A 145 -3.45 -15.22 -14.59
CA ALA A 145 -2.80 -14.47 -15.67
C ALA A 145 -1.29 -14.24 -15.41
N GLY A 146 -0.87 -14.20 -14.14
CA GLY A 146 0.52 -14.11 -13.69
C GLY A 146 0.78 -15.13 -12.60
N PRO A 147 1.10 -16.40 -12.96
CA PRO A 147 1.07 -17.52 -12.02
C PRO A 147 2.20 -17.52 -10.99
N TYR A 148 3.25 -16.76 -11.21
CA TYR A 148 4.38 -16.70 -10.28
C TYR A 148 4.11 -15.62 -9.22
N VAL A 149 4.03 -16.04 -7.96
CA VAL A 149 3.91 -15.16 -6.80
C VAL A 149 5.22 -15.23 -6.03
N SER A 150 6.00 -14.19 -6.10
CA SER A 150 7.30 -14.09 -5.41
C SER A 150 7.14 -13.27 -4.14
N LEU A 151 7.50 -13.88 -2.99
CA LEU A 151 7.27 -13.31 -1.66
C LEU A 151 8.30 -12.21 -1.36
N THR A 152 8.07 -11.05 -1.94
CA THR A 152 8.96 -9.88 -1.81
C THR A 152 8.77 -9.13 -0.50
N ASP A 153 7.61 -9.26 0.16
CA ASP A 153 7.23 -8.54 1.40
C ASP A 153 7.56 -7.04 1.32
N HIS A 154 7.39 -6.46 0.14
CA HIS A 154 7.91 -5.12 -0.15
C HIS A 154 7.07 -3.99 0.44
N ASP A 155 5.86 -4.25 0.88
CA ASP A 155 5.00 -3.24 1.51
C ASP A 155 3.92 -3.91 2.37
N ILE A 156 3.39 -3.16 3.34
CA ILE A 156 2.13 -3.46 4.00
C ILE A 156 1.11 -2.46 3.51
N ALA A 157 0.15 -2.96 2.73
CA ALA A 157 -0.79 -2.13 2.00
C ALA A 157 -1.63 -1.25 2.93
N THR A 158 -1.12 -0.07 3.24
CA THR A 158 -1.83 0.92 4.05
C THR A 158 -3.03 1.47 3.30
N ARG A 159 -4.18 1.53 3.96
CA ARG A 159 -5.37 2.23 3.49
C ARG A 159 -5.83 3.21 4.56
N MET A 160 -6.36 4.32 4.12
CA MET A 160 -6.89 5.37 4.98
C MET A 160 -8.40 5.32 4.93
N PHE A 161 -9.05 5.25 6.09
CA PHE A 161 -10.50 5.34 6.24
C PHE A 161 -10.88 6.80 6.39
N LEU A 162 -11.58 7.35 5.42
CA LEU A 162 -11.72 8.79 5.23
C LEU A 162 -13.18 9.19 5.12
N ILE A 163 -13.49 10.37 5.65
CA ILE A 163 -14.75 11.08 5.41
C ILE A 163 -14.46 12.47 4.82
N GLY A 164 -15.35 13.00 4.00
CA GLY A 164 -15.22 14.37 3.52
C GLY A 164 -15.21 15.36 4.68
N ALA A 165 -14.23 16.27 4.74
CA ALA A 165 -14.06 17.21 5.86
C ALA A 165 -15.33 18.05 6.12
N ASN A 166 -15.98 18.53 5.05
CA ASN A 166 -17.24 19.27 5.19
C ASN A 166 -18.35 18.42 5.82
N LYS A 167 -18.39 17.13 5.52
CA LYS A 167 -19.37 16.21 6.12
C LYS A 167 -19.09 16.02 7.59
N TYR A 168 -17.84 15.69 7.96
CA TYR A 168 -17.43 15.54 9.34
C TYR A 168 -17.73 16.80 10.15
N ASN A 169 -17.38 17.99 9.63
CA ASN A 169 -17.60 19.26 10.30
C ASN A 169 -19.09 19.62 10.45
N SER A 170 -19.98 19.04 9.66
CA SER A 170 -21.44 19.23 9.78
C SER A 170 -22.08 18.37 10.85
N LEU A 171 -21.37 17.41 11.42
CA LEU A 171 -21.84 16.55 12.49
C LEU A 171 -21.84 17.31 13.84
N THR A 172 -22.78 16.96 14.72
CA THR A 172 -22.74 17.41 16.12
C THR A 172 -21.57 16.73 16.85
N ASP A 173 -21.16 17.26 17.99
CA ASP A 173 -20.04 16.68 18.76
C ASP A 173 -20.37 15.25 19.21
N GLU A 174 -21.63 14.97 19.58
CA GLU A 174 -22.10 13.63 19.90
C GLU A 174 -22.03 12.68 18.69
N GLN A 175 -22.40 13.13 17.49
CA GLN A 175 -22.30 12.34 16.26
C GLN A 175 -20.85 12.09 15.85
N LYS A 176 -19.94 13.05 16.06
CA LYS A 176 -18.50 12.84 15.83
C LYS A 176 -17.96 11.78 16.76
N GLN A 177 -18.30 11.86 18.06
CA GLN A 177 -17.87 10.86 19.02
C GLN A 177 -18.35 9.44 18.61
N TRP A 178 -19.61 9.27 18.23
CA TRP A 178 -20.12 7.97 17.76
C TRP A 178 -19.42 7.49 16.51
N LEU A 179 -19.13 8.40 15.57
CA LEU A 179 -18.42 8.05 14.34
C LEU A 179 -16.98 7.62 14.62
N ASP A 180 -16.29 8.35 15.49
CA ASP A 180 -14.89 8.06 15.82
C ASP A 180 -14.77 6.73 16.58
N GLU A 181 -15.65 6.46 17.55
CA GLU A 181 -15.74 5.17 18.26
C GLU A 181 -16.04 4.01 17.28
N ALA A 182 -16.98 4.20 16.36
CA ALA A 182 -17.32 3.20 15.35
C ALA A 182 -16.17 2.96 14.37
N ALA A 183 -15.44 4.02 14.00
CA ALA A 183 -14.30 3.93 13.10
C ALA A 183 -13.11 3.21 13.75
N GLU A 184 -12.82 3.48 15.03
CA GLU A 184 -11.80 2.76 15.80
C GLU A 184 -12.10 1.27 15.84
N TYR A 185 -13.36 0.90 16.18
CA TYR A 185 -13.81 -0.48 16.18
C TYR A 185 -13.65 -1.12 14.78
N ALA A 186 -14.10 -0.42 13.73
CA ALA A 186 -14.02 -0.90 12.36
C ALA A 186 -12.58 -1.12 11.88
N CYS A 187 -11.66 -0.24 12.27
CA CYS A 187 -10.23 -0.40 11.94
C CYS A 187 -9.65 -1.65 12.59
N LYS A 188 -9.96 -1.90 13.84
CA LYS A 188 -9.50 -3.08 14.59
C LYS A 188 -10.03 -4.38 13.97
N GLU A 189 -11.32 -4.47 13.72
CA GLU A 189 -11.94 -5.66 13.14
C GLU A 189 -11.46 -5.91 11.70
N GLN A 190 -11.30 -4.85 10.91
CA GLN A 190 -10.79 -4.95 9.56
C GLN A 190 -9.36 -5.51 9.52
N ARG A 191 -8.46 -5.02 10.37
CA ARG A 191 -7.08 -5.52 10.43
C ARG A 191 -7.03 -6.99 10.83
N ALA A 192 -7.87 -7.43 11.78
CA ALA A 192 -7.95 -8.83 12.18
C ALA A 192 -8.49 -9.71 11.05
N PHE A 193 -9.55 -9.27 10.37
CA PHE A 193 -10.14 -9.98 9.23
C PHE A 193 -9.14 -10.10 8.07
N ASP A 194 -8.45 -9.01 7.75
CA ASP A 194 -7.50 -8.96 6.66
C ASP A 194 -6.30 -9.88 6.90
N LYS A 195 -5.78 -9.90 8.13
CA LYS A 195 -4.73 -10.85 8.52
C LYS A 195 -5.15 -12.29 8.26
N ASP A 196 -6.35 -12.68 8.72
CA ASP A 196 -6.91 -14.02 8.52
C ASP A 196 -7.08 -14.38 7.02
N LEU A 197 -7.50 -13.39 6.22
CA LEU A 197 -7.62 -13.56 4.77
C LEU A 197 -6.26 -13.80 4.12
N ASN A 198 -5.27 -12.98 4.42
CA ASN A 198 -3.92 -13.09 3.83
C ASN A 198 -3.21 -14.36 4.26
N ASP A 199 -3.33 -14.76 5.55
CA ASP A 199 -2.75 -16.02 6.06
C ASP A 199 -3.28 -17.26 5.30
N LYS A 200 -4.53 -17.23 4.84
CA LYS A 200 -5.16 -18.32 4.08
C LYS A 200 -4.97 -18.21 2.57
N ALA A 201 -4.77 -16.99 2.07
CA ALA A 201 -4.73 -16.73 0.63
C ALA A 201 -3.56 -17.43 -0.05
N LEU A 202 -2.39 -17.48 0.59
CA LEU A 202 -1.19 -18.09 0.04
C LEU A 202 -1.38 -19.58 -0.28
N GLU A 203 -1.95 -20.32 0.66
CA GLU A 203 -2.21 -21.77 0.45
C GLU A 203 -3.29 -21.97 -0.62
N THR A 204 -4.35 -21.16 -0.60
CA THR A 204 -5.40 -21.25 -1.63
C THR A 204 -4.87 -20.90 -3.02
N ILE A 205 -3.96 -19.93 -3.15
CA ILE A 205 -3.29 -19.60 -4.41
C ILE A 205 -2.49 -20.81 -4.92
N LYS A 206 -1.70 -21.48 -4.06
CA LYS A 206 -0.95 -22.69 -4.41
C LYS A 206 -1.88 -23.82 -4.86
N GLU A 207 -2.95 -24.08 -4.11
CA GLU A 207 -3.95 -25.11 -4.45
C GLU A 207 -4.61 -24.86 -5.81
N ASN A 208 -4.78 -23.59 -6.19
CA ASN A 208 -5.36 -23.19 -7.47
C ASN A 208 -4.33 -23.02 -8.61
N GLY A 209 -3.09 -23.48 -8.42
CA GLY A 209 -2.07 -23.53 -9.46
C GLY A 209 -1.12 -22.34 -9.51
N GLY A 210 -1.17 -21.44 -8.53
CA GLY A 210 -0.14 -20.40 -8.35
C GLY A 210 1.19 -20.99 -7.93
N ILE A 211 2.28 -20.47 -8.47
CA ILE A 211 3.65 -20.93 -8.21
C ILE A 211 4.31 -19.91 -7.29
N VAL A 212 4.52 -20.31 -6.05
CA VAL A 212 5.08 -19.42 -5.01
C VAL A 212 6.56 -19.68 -4.82
N ASN A 213 7.36 -18.63 -4.73
CA ASN A 213 8.78 -18.71 -4.43
C ASN A 213 9.22 -17.63 -3.42
N GLU A 214 10.27 -17.97 -2.66
CA GLU A 214 10.96 -17.04 -1.79
C GLU A 214 11.90 -16.13 -2.59
N VAL A 215 12.20 -14.96 -2.02
CA VAL A 215 13.05 -13.92 -2.62
C VAL A 215 14.17 -13.54 -1.64
N ASP A 216 15.33 -13.18 -2.14
CA ASP A 216 16.40 -12.55 -1.36
C ASP A 216 16.03 -11.10 -1.00
N LYS A 217 15.21 -10.96 0.05
CA LYS A 217 14.66 -9.67 0.51
C LYS A 217 15.74 -8.69 0.94
N ASP A 218 16.80 -9.18 1.58
CA ASP A 218 17.88 -8.33 2.05
C ASP A 218 18.59 -7.63 0.90
N SER A 219 18.80 -8.34 -0.22
CA SER A 219 19.37 -7.75 -1.43
C SER A 219 18.45 -6.69 -2.05
N LEU A 220 17.12 -6.93 -2.05
CA LEU A 220 16.14 -5.95 -2.53
C LEU A 220 16.13 -4.68 -1.68
N ILE A 221 16.10 -4.84 -0.36
CA ILE A 221 16.11 -3.71 0.59
C ILE A 221 17.38 -2.87 0.42
N ALA A 222 18.54 -3.54 0.29
CA ALA A 222 19.81 -2.87 0.07
C ALA A 222 19.86 -2.09 -1.25
N ALA A 223 19.36 -2.68 -2.33
CA ALA A 223 19.31 -2.04 -3.66
C ALA A 223 18.38 -0.81 -3.69
N CYS A 224 17.36 -0.76 -2.82
CA CYS A 224 16.40 0.35 -2.76
C CYS A 224 16.78 1.46 -1.77
N ALA A 225 17.83 1.30 -0.96
CA ALA A 225 18.12 2.20 0.16
C ALA A 225 18.20 3.67 -0.25
N ASP A 226 18.99 3.99 -1.28
CA ASP A 226 19.15 5.37 -1.78
C ASP A 226 17.85 5.92 -2.38
N ALA A 227 17.11 5.09 -3.11
CA ALA A 227 15.84 5.48 -3.71
C ALA A 227 14.77 5.79 -2.65
N LYS A 228 14.72 5.04 -1.56
CA LYS A 228 13.83 5.28 -0.42
C LYS A 228 14.15 6.62 0.25
N ASN A 229 15.43 6.87 0.53
CA ASN A 229 15.88 8.14 1.13
C ASN A 229 15.54 9.34 0.22
N ALA A 230 15.84 9.25 -1.07
CA ALA A 230 15.52 10.28 -2.05
C ALA A 230 14.01 10.50 -2.20
N ALA A 231 13.20 9.42 -2.12
CA ALA A 231 11.74 9.52 -2.13
C ALA A 231 11.22 10.28 -0.91
N ALA A 232 11.69 9.97 0.29
CA ALA A 232 11.33 10.67 1.52
C ALA A 232 11.72 12.16 1.49
N GLU A 233 12.90 12.47 0.95
CA GLU A 233 13.35 13.85 0.76
C GLU A 233 12.46 14.61 -0.24
N LYS A 234 12.16 14.00 -1.40
CA LYS A 234 11.34 14.58 -2.46
C LYS A 234 9.95 15.00 -1.98
N ILE A 235 9.32 14.22 -1.12
CA ILE A 235 8.00 14.54 -0.56
C ILE A 235 8.08 15.33 0.75
N GLY A 236 9.30 15.65 1.25
CA GLY A 236 9.53 16.48 2.41
C GLY A 236 9.23 15.82 3.75
N VAL A 237 9.43 14.49 3.85
CA VAL A 237 9.10 13.71 5.07
C VAL A 237 10.31 13.00 5.69
N THR A 238 11.52 13.47 5.43
CA THR A 238 12.76 12.83 5.93
C THR A 238 12.71 12.57 7.45
N ASP A 239 12.22 13.53 8.24
CA ASP A 239 12.12 13.37 9.69
C ASP A 239 11.12 12.27 10.08
N LEU A 240 9.96 12.22 9.42
CA LEU A 240 8.97 11.17 9.67
C LEU A 240 9.48 9.80 9.22
N TYR A 241 10.17 9.74 8.07
CA TYR A 241 10.81 8.52 7.57
C TYR A 241 11.86 7.98 8.56
N ASN A 242 12.67 8.87 9.16
CA ASN A 242 13.62 8.49 10.19
C ASN A 242 12.92 7.92 11.43
N LYS A 243 11.82 8.55 11.88
CA LYS A 243 11.00 8.03 12.99
C LYS A 243 10.41 6.67 12.69
N VAL A 244 9.98 6.39 11.45
CA VAL A 244 9.55 5.06 11.05
C VAL A 244 10.68 4.05 11.23
N ASN A 245 11.89 4.35 10.74
CA ASN A 245 13.04 3.46 10.89
C ASN A 245 13.47 3.25 12.37
N GLU A 246 13.25 4.23 13.23
CA GLU A 246 13.50 4.13 14.67
C GLU A 246 12.49 3.22 15.38
N ALA A 247 11.23 3.25 14.95
CA ALA A 247 10.16 2.41 15.48
C ALA A 247 10.35 0.90 15.13
N ALA A 248 11.24 0.56 14.20
CA ALA A 248 11.57 -0.82 13.82
C ALA A 248 12.51 -1.51 14.82
N LYS A 249 13.05 -0.78 15.82
CA LYS A 249 14.01 -1.29 16.83
C LYS A 249 13.30 -1.72 18.09
#